data_0715766bcd184a170963303487aea1c1
#
_entry.id   0715766bcd184a170963303487aea1c1
#
_cell.length_a   1.000
_cell.length_b   1.000
_cell.length_c   1.000
_cell.angle_alpha   90.00
_cell.angle_beta   90.00
_cell.angle_gamma   90.00
#
_symmetry.space_group_name_H-M   'P 1'
#
loop_
_entity.id
_entity.type
_entity.pdbx_description
1 polymer ?
#
loop_
_entity_poly.entity_id
_entity_poly.type
_entity_poly.pdbx_seq_one_letter_code
_entity_poly.pdbx_strand_id
1 'polypeptide(L)'
;MRSRSVVAVVSLALIGLFAGPGGWAGLAAQGHGQDNRPGIAVLPFDNGGSYGQDKENFDALQKGIAGMMISELAANPAARVVEREEIEKLLAEQNLGASGKVAPETAAKIGKLVGARYVITGSFIDFYGDFRLDARLVNVETSEIVKVETDRMQRDHLFDIIRTVGARLMKDANLPPLPRQAADQRSSRQIPTEALTFYSKALLYQDRGQKDKAMDMYQRALAVFPEYTEAREGLQRVKNS
;
A
#
# COMPACT_ATOMS: atom_id res chain seq x y z
N MET A 1 52.67 48.85 -40.42
CA MET A 1 53.85 48.13 -41.00
C MET A 1 53.46 46.67 -41.24
N ARG A 2 53.49 46.31 -42.50
CA ARG A 2 53.76 45.02 -43.16
C ARG A 2 52.94 43.79 -42.60
N SER A 3 51.91 43.38 -43.27
CA SER A 3 51.83 42.57 -44.50
C SER A 3 52.48 41.19 -44.36
N ARG A 4 51.68 40.13 -44.45
CA ARG A 4 51.84 39.13 -45.54
C ARG A 4 50.80 38.05 -45.50
N SER A 5 49.96 38.04 -46.49
CA SER A 5 49.17 36.96 -47.00
C SER A 5 50.06 35.79 -47.45
N VAL A 6 49.57 34.53 -47.27
CA VAL A 6 49.91 33.45 -48.19
C VAL A 6 48.68 32.57 -48.36
N VAL A 7 48.41 32.34 -49.60
CA VAL A 7 47.30 31.68 -50.28
C VAL A 7 47.69 30.21 -50.54
N ALA A 8 46.61 29.41 -50.75
CA ALA A 8 46.51 28.17 -51.51
C ALA A 8 46.88 26.88 -50.71
N VAL A 9 46.26 25.74 -50.88
CA VAL A 9 45.89 25.04 -52.11
C VAL A 9 44.72 24.09 -51.83
N VAL A 10 43.83 24.05 -52.79
CA VAL A 10 42.77 23.09 -53.02
C VAL A 10 43.37 21.70 -53.27
N SER A 11 42.83 20.68 -52.66
CA SER A 11 42.90 19.32 -53.16
C SER A 11 41.57 18.62 -53.00
N LEU A 12 40.92 18.47 -54.13
CA LEU A 12 39.77 17.61 -54.35
C LEU A 12 40.26 16.15 -54.38
N ALA A 13 39.70 15.30 -53.57
CA ALA A 13 39.70 13.87 -53.77
C ALA A 13 38.33 13.27 -53.59
N LEU A 14 37.70 13.00 -54.68
CA LEU A 14 36.60 12.03 -54.85
C LEU A 14 37.11 10.64 -54.47
N ILE A 15 36.22 9.82 -53.98
CA ILE A 15 36.08 8.33 -53.98
C ILE A 15 35.49 7.96 -52.64
N GLY A 16 34.39 7.28 -52.47
CA GLY A 16 33.75 6.25 -53.19
C GLY A 16 32.45 5.90 -52.45
N LEU A 17 31.51 5.66 -53.24
CA LEU A 17 30.18 5.11 -52.88
C LEU A 17 30.34 3.70 -52.36
N PHE A 18 30.02 3.44 -51.09
CA PHE A 18 29.73 2.10 -50.61
C PHE A 18 28.36 2.11 -49.91
N ALA A 19 27.35 1.81 -50.70
CA ALA A 19 26.04 1.44 -50.19
C ALA A 19 26.14 0.01 -49.63
N GLY A 20 26.24 -0.11 -48.31
CA GLY A 20 26.02 -1.35 -47.61
C GLY A 20 24.59 -1.34 -47.00
N PRO A 21 23.74 -2.36 -47.25
CA PRO A 21 22.50 -2.50 -46.52
C PRO A 21 22.83 -3.17 -45.18
N GLY A 22 23.15 -2.34 -44.20
CA GLY A 22 23.45 -2.78 -42.84
C GLY A 22 22.52 -2.10 -41.85
N GLY A 23 21.40 -2.78 -41.60
CA GLY A 23 20.67 -2.92 -40.35
C GLY A 23 20.68 -1.72 -39.40
N TRP A 24 19.71 -0.84 -39.54
CA TRP A 24 19.22 -0.12 -38.38
C TRP A 24 18.48 -1.17 -37.51
N ALA A 25 19.29 -1.91 -36.72
CA ALA A 25 18.75 -2.68 -35.61
C ALA A 25 18.07 -1.67 -34.70
N GLY A 26 16.74 -1.69 -34.73
CA GLY A 26 15.94 -0.85 -33.89
C GLY A 26 16.39 -1.01 -32.46
N LEU A 27 16.76 0.10 -31.82
CA LEU A 27 16.62 0.25 -30.39
C LEU A 27 15.14 -0.01 -30.10
N ALA A 28 14.82 -1.29 -29.86
CA ALA A 28 13.55 -1.65 -29.25
C ALA A 28 13.50 -0.84 -27.97
N ALA A 29 12.70 0.22 -27.99
CA ALA A 29 12.26 0.86 -26.79
C ALA A 29 11.74 -0.28 -25.89
N GLN A 30 12.45 -0.57 -24.82
CA GLN A 30 11.96 -1.43 -23.76
C GLN A 30 10.73 -0.71 -23.24
N GLY A 31 9.57 -1.04 -23.80
CA GLY A 31 8.31 -0.61 -23.30
C GLY A 31 8.26 -1.07 -21.86
N HIS A 32 8.27 -0.14 -20.93
CA HIS A 32 7.84 -0.41 -19.56
C HIS A 32 6.43 -0.95 -19.73
N GLY A 33 6.28 -2.27 -19.60
CA GLY A 33 5.00 -2.93 -19.69
C GLY A 33 4.10 -2.24 -18.67
N GLN A 34 3.08 -1.56 -19.18
CA GLN A 34 2.10 -0.88 -18.33
C GLN A 34 1.49 -1.95 -17.44
N ASP A 35 1.69 -1.83 -16.12
CA ASP A 35 1.10 -2.75 -15.15
C ASP A 35 -0.43 -2.59 -15.20
N ASN A 36 -1.09 -3.50 -15.91
CA ASN A 36 -2.53 -3.47 -16.12
C ASN A 36 -3.33 -4.00 -14.91
N ARG A 37 -2.65 -4.42 -13.86
CA ARG A 37 -3.33 -4.86 -12.64
C ARG A 37 -4.07 -3.68 -12.00
N PRO A 38 -5.30 -3.89 -11.51
CA PRO A 38 -6.01 -2.82 -10.81
C PRO A 38 -5.22 -2.41 -9.57
N GLY A 39 -4.93 -1.10 -9.46
CA GLY A 39 -4.35 -0.50 -8.28
C GLY A 39 -5.38 -0.43 -7.16
N ILE A 40 -5.01 -0.83 -5.93
CA ILE A 40 -5.84 -0.74 -4.74
C ILE A 40 -5.08 0.04 -3.67
N ALA A 41 -5.69 1.09 -3.15
CA ALA A 41 -5.20 1.85 -2.00
C ALA A 41 -6.07 1.55 -0.78
N VAL A 42 -5.47 1.47 0.39
CA VAL A 42 -6.19 1.29 1.66
C VAL A 42 -5.89 2.47 2.55
N LEU A 43 -6.93 3.20 2.96
CA LEU A 43 -6.82 4.31 3.89
C LEU A 43 -6.89 3.82 5.34
N PRO A 44 -6.36 4.57 6.31
CA PRO A 44 -6.59 4.29 7.73
C PRO A 44 -8.08 4.17 8.03
N PHE A 45 -8.44 3.22 8.91
CA PHE A 45 -9.82 3.03 9.32
C PHE A 45 -10.19 3.98 10.45
N ASP A 46 -11.41 4.51 10.43
CA ASP A 46 -11.89 5.41 11.48
C ASP A 46 -12.36 4.64 12.72
N ASN A 47 -12.11 5.21 13.89
CA ASN A 47 -12.75 4.74 15.12
C ASN A 47 -14.18 5.31 15.23
N GLY A 48 -15.18 4.47 15.04
CA GLY A 48 -16.60 4.82 15.05
C GLY A 48 -17.20 5.08 16.44
N GLY A 49 -16.38 5.20 17.47
CA GLY A 49 -16.83 5.42 18.86
C GLY A 49 -16.67 4.17 19.73
N SER A 50 -15.43 3.67 19.81
CA SER A 50 -15.09 2.46 20.59
C SER A 50 -14.91 2.77 22.08
N TYR A 51 -15.15 1.74 22.92
CA TYR A 51 -15.01 1.77 24.38
C TYR A 51 -14.29 0.51 24.89
N GLY A 52 -13.74 0.60 26.09
CA GLY A 52 -13.13 -0.55 26.78
C GLY A 52 -11.61 -0.67 26.59
N GLN A 53 -11.00 0.28 25.93
CA GLN A 53 -9.54 0.41 25.83
C GLN A 53 -9.12 1.88 25.91
N ASP A 54 -7.79 2.11 26.04
CA ASP A 54 -7.21 3.44 25.94
C ASP A 54 -7.33 4.00 24.53
N LYS A 55 -7.47 5.32 24.42
CA LYS A 55 -7.54 6.03 23.14
C LYS A 55 -6.37 5.70 22.22
N GLU A 56 -5.15 5.58 22.76
CA GLU A 56 -3.96 5.24 21.96
C GLU A 56 -4.06 3.86 21.31
N ASN A 57 -4.69 2.87 21.96
CA ASN A 57 -4.94 1.57 21.36
C ASN A 57 -5.86 1.69 20.14
N PHE A 58 -6.91 2.49 20.24
CA PHE A 58 -7.82 2.72 19.13
C PHE A 58 -7.18 3.53 18.00
N ASP A 59 -6.40 4.58 18.34
CA ASP A 59 -5.63 5.33 17.35
C ASP A 59 -4.63 4.43 16.60
N ALA A 60 -4.01 3.49 17.30
CA ALA A 60 -3.12 2.51 16.71
C ALA A 60 -3.85 1.51 15.79
N LEU A 61 -5.03 1.03 16.21
CA LEU A 61 -5.82 0.08 15.41
C LEU A 61 -6.25 0.67 14.07
N GLN A 62 -6.48 1.98 13.94
CA GLN A 62 -6.74 2.63 12.66
C GLN A 62 -5.64 2.31 11.64
N LYS A 63 -4.38 2.34 12.07
CA LYS A 63 -3.20 2.06 11.24
C LYS A 63 -2.99 0.56 11.04
N GLY A 64 -3.16 -0.22 12.11
CA GLY A 64 -2.95 -1.65 12.11
C GLY A 64 -3.92 -2.39 11.20
N ILE A 65 -5.21 -2.04 11.24
CA ILE A 65 -6.24 -2.64 10.37
C ILE A 65 -5.89 -2.35 8.90
N ALA A 66 -5.54 -1.09 8.56
CA ALA A 66 -5.15 -0.75 7.20
C ALA A 66 -3.88 -1.51 6.76
N GLY A 67 -2.86 -1.57 7.61
CA GLY A 67 -1.62 -2.30 7.32
C GLY A 67 -1.85 -3.79 7.08
N MET A 68 -2.68 -4.43 7.90
CA MET A 68 -3.04 -5.84 7.71
C MET A 68 -3.92 -6.05 6.47
N MET A 69 -4.85 -5.14 6.18
CA MET A 69 -5.65 -5.20 4.98
C MET A 69 -4.78 -5.11 3.72
N ILE A 70 -3.78 -4.21 3.70
CA ILE A 70 -2.78 -4.11 2.64
C ILE A 70 -2.06 -5.45 2.44
N SER A 71 -1.57 -6.06 3.53
CA SER A 71 -0.89 -7.35 3.47
C SER A 71 -1.80 -8.46 2.93
N GLU A 72 -3.07 -8.48 3.37
CA GLU A 72 -4.04 -9.47 2.88
C GLU A 72 -4.32 -9.31 1.38
N LEU A 73 -4.45 -8.09 0.89
CA LEU A 73 -4.69 -7.80 -0.53
C LEU A 73 -3.46 -8.05 -1.40
N ALA A 74 -2.26 -7.73 -0.90
CA ALA A 74 -0.99 -7.87 -1.63
C ALA A 74 -0.64 -9.34 -1.94
N ALA A 75 -1.24 -10.29 -1.22
CA ALA A 75 -1.09 -11.71 -1.57
C ALA A 75 -1.77 -12.10 -2.89
N ASN A 76 -2.66 -11.27 -3.41
CA ASN A 76 -3.26 -11.53 -4.69
C ASN A 76 -2.37 -10.94 -5.82
N PRO A 77 -1.68 -11.78 -6.62
CA PRO A 77 -0.79 -11.29 -7.67
C PRO A 77 -1.53 -10.55 -8.79
N ALA A 78 -2.85 -10.65 -8.84
CA ALA A 78 -3.68 -9.94 -9.82
C ALA A 78 -4.00 -8.49 -9.42
N ALA A 79 -3.61 -8.05 -8.22
CA ALA A 79 -3.75 -6.68 -7.76
C ALA A 79 -2.38 -6.00 -7.62
N ARG A 80 -2.34 -4.69 -7.81
CA ARG A 80 -1.24 -3.82 -7.39
C ARG A 80 -1.71 -3.05 -6.16
N VAL A 81 -1.16 -3.35 -5.01
CA VAL A 81 -1.54 -2.65 -3.77
C VAL A 81 -0.57 -1.49 -3.54
N VAL A 82 -1.12 -0.32 -3.20
CA VAL A 82 -0.34 0.88 -2.87
C VAL A 82 0.26 0.71 -1.48
N GLU A 83 1.53 1.03 -1.33
CA GLU A 83 2.24 0.94 -0.05
C GLU A 83 1.65 1.89 0.99
N ARG A 84 1.59 1.43 2.25
CA ARG A 84 1.03 2.21 3.35
C ARG A 84 1.73 3.57 3.51
N GLU A 85 3.06 3.57 3.43
CA GLU A 85 3.91 4.74 3.59
C GLU A 85 3.62 5.83 2.54
N GLU A 86 3.28 5.44 1.33
CA GLU A 86 2.87 6.38 0.26
C GLU A 86 1.54 7.05 0.61
N ILE A 87 0.59 6.28 1.13
CA ILE A 87 -0.71 6.81 1.59
C ILE A 87 -0.52 7.78 2.76
N GLU A 88 0.26 7.40 3.78
CA GLU A 88 0.49 8.24 4.96
C GLU A 88 1.17 9.57 4.60
N LYS A 89 2.18 9.52 3.72
CA LYS A 89 2.84 10.72 3.21
C LYS A 89 1.84 11.64 2.51
N LEU A 90 1.02 11.10 1.64
CA LEU A 90 0.01 11.87 0.92
C LEU A 90 -1.03 12.49 1.86
N LEU A 91 -1.52 11.73 2.84
CA LEU A 91 -2.48 12.23 3.83
C LEU A 91 -1.89 13.37 4.66
N ALA A 92 -0.61 13.29 5.03
CA ALA A 92 0.09 14.35 5.74
C ALA A 92 0.25 15.61 4.87
N GLU A 93 0.62 15.47 3.60
CA GLU A 93 0.77 16.59 2.65
C GLU A 93 -0.57 17.31 2.37
N GLN A 94 -1.68 16.57 2.36
CA GLN A 94 -3.01 17.13 2.11
C GLN A 94 -3.69 17.69 3.36
N ASN A 95 -3.04 17.68 4.53
CA ASN A 95 -3.65 18.00 5.83
C ASN A 95 -4.96 17.22 6.10
N LEU A 96 -5.14 16.11 5.42
CA LEU A 96 -6.21 15.17 5.67
C LEU A 96 -5.79 14.32 6.87
N GLY A 97 -5.85 14.93 8.05
CA GLY A 97 -5.45 14.25 9.28
C GLY A 97 -6.11 12.87 9.38
N ALA A 98 -5.52 12.00 10.18
CA ALA A 98 -5.82 10.58 10.37
C ALA A 98 -7.26 10.24 10.81
N SER A 99 -8.25 11.07 10.50
CA SER A 99 -9.66 10.73 10.66
C SER A 99 -10.08 9.88 9.47
N GLY A 100 -10.31 8.60 9.69
CA GLY A 100 -10.79 7.65 8.68
C GLY A 100 -12.18 7.97 8.11
N LYS A 101 -12.82 9.04 8.56
CA LYS A 101 -14.07 9.59 8.00
C LYS A 101 -13.79 10.32 6.69
N VAL A 102 -13.40 9.56 5.68
CA VAL A 102 -13.16 10.11 4.35
C VAL A 102 -14.43 9.91 3.51
N ALA A 103 -14.99 11.01 3.01
CA ALA A 103 -16.08 10.93 2.05
C ALA A 103 -15.61 10.21 0.76
N PRO A 104 -16.50 9.49 0.05
CA PRO A 104 -16.12 8.75 -1.16
C PRO A 104 -15.37 9.60 -2.19
N GLU A 105 -15.76 10.86 -2.35
CA GLU A 105 -15.13 11.81 -3.28
C GLU A 105 -13.69 12.15 -2.86
N THR A 106 -13.45 12.26 -1.55
CA THR A 106 -12.11 12.50 -0.99
C THR A 106 -11.25 11.24 -1.15
N ALA A 107 -11.80 10.07 -0.87
CA ALA A 107 -11.12 8.80 -1.10
C ALA A 107 -10.73 8.63 -2.57
N ALA A 108 -11.64 8.95 -3.50
CA ALA A 108 -11.36 8.91 -4.93
C ALA A 108 -10.26 9.90 -5.34
N LYS A 109 -10.21 11.11 -4.76
CA LYS A 109 -9.11 12.07 -5.01
C LYS A 109 -7.77 11.51 -4.58
N ILE A 110 -7.70 10.92 -3.37
CA ILE A 110 -6.49 10.26 -2.88
C ILE A 110 -6.10 9.12 -3.82
N GLY A 111 -7.05 8.27 -4.20
CA GLY A 111 -6.83 7.16 -5.13
C GLY A 111 -6.26 7.61 -6.49
N LYS A 112 -6.73 8.73 -7.04
CA LYS A 112 -6.18 9.30 -8.28
C LYS A 112 -4.72 9.69 -8.15
N LEU A 113 -4.35 10.30 -7.03
CA LEU A 113 -2.97 10.76 -6.79
C LEU A 113 -1.97 9.59 -6.72
N VAL A 114 -2.39 8.42 -6.20
CA VAL A 114 -1.56 7.21 -6.13
C VAL A 114 -1.79 6.24 -7.28
N GLY A 115 -2.56 6.63 -8.29
CA GLY A 115 -2.84 5.79 -9.46
C GLY A 115 -3.60 4.50 -9.11
N ALA A 116 -4.45 4.52 -8.07
CA ALA A 116 -5.31 3.42 -7.71
C ALA A 116 -6.60 3.42 -8.55
N ARG A 117 -7.14 2.24 -8.84
CA ARG A 117 -8.47 2.05 -9.43
C ARG A 117 -9.55 1.99 -8.36
N TYR A 118 -9.20 1.42 -7.21
CA TYR A 118 -10.08 1.29 -6.06
C TYR A 118 -9.43 1.84 -4.81
N VAL A 119 -10.25 2.41 -3.93
CA VAL A 119 -9.84 2.79 -2.57
C VAL A 119 -10.70 2.03 -1.58
N ILE A 120 -10.04 1.42 -0.60
CA ILE A 120 -10.70 0.83 0.56
C ILE A 120 -10.58 1.83 1.71
N THR A 121 -11.71 2.15 2.32
CA THR A 121 -11.84 2.97 3.51
C THR A 121 -12.89 2.37 4.41
N GLY A 122 -12.97 2.76 5.66
CA GLY A 122 -13.96 2.21 6.57
C GLY A 122 -13.85 2.69 7.99
N SER A 123 -14.57 2.01 8.86
CA SER A 123 -14.57 2.29 10.30
C SER A 123 -14.67 1.00 11.09
N PHE A 124 -14.24 1.06 12.34
CA PHE A 124 -14.45 0.00 13.29
C PHE A 124 -15.09 0.53 14.57
N ILE A 125 -15.77 -0.34 15.27
CA ILE A 125 -16.30 -0.12 16.61
C ILE A 125 -15.89 -1.32 17.47
N ASP A 126 -15.26 -1.04 18.61
CA ASP A 126 -14.96 -2.01 19.64
C ASP A 126 -15.74 -1.63 20.90
N PHE A 127 -16.72 -2.41 21.24
CA PHE A 127 -17.53 -2.19 22.45
C PHE A 127 -17.21 -3.28 23.47
N TYR A 128 -16.23 -3.03 24.34
CA TYR A 128 -15.76 -3.97 25.36
C TYR A 128 -15.39 -5.37 24.82
N GLY A 129 -14.80 -5.41 23.65
CA GLY A 129 -14.37 -6.66 23.01
C GLY A 129 -15.33 -7.20 21.96
N ASP A 130 -16.53 -6.65 21.84
CA ASP A 130 -17.41 -6.90 20.69
C ASP A 130 -16.98 -5.99 19.55
N PHE A 131 -16.28 -6.56 18.58
CA PHE A 131 -15.61 -5.83 17.51
C PHE A 131 -16.36 -5.93 16.20
N ARG A 132 -16.64 -4.80 15.59
CA ARG A 132 -17.23 -4.68 14.25
C ARG A 132 -16.32 -3.89 13.32
N LEU A 133 -16.14 -4.39 12.11
CA LEU A 133 -15.42 -3.73 11.02
C LEU A 133 -16.36 -3.51 9.85
N ASP A 134 -16.47 -2.26 9.40
CA ASP A 134 -17.18 -1.86 8.19
C ASP A 134 -16.14 -1.33 7.18
N ALA A 135 -16.06 -1.93 6.01
CA ALA A 135 -15.15 -1.51 4.95
C ALA A 135 -15.92 -1.22 3.66
N ARG A 136 -15.50 -0.17 2.95
CA ARG A 136 -16.12 0.32 1.72
C ARG A 136 -15.12 0.25 0.59
N LEU A 137 -15.53 -0.33 -0.54
CA LEU A 137 -14.79 -0.31 -1.79
C LEU A 137 -15.30 0.89 -2.63
N VAL A 138 -14.47 1.86 -2.88
CA VAL A 138 -14.79 3.05 -3.67
C VAL A 138 -14.11 2.95 -5.03
N ASN A 139 -14.86 3.14 -6.10
CA ASN A 139 -14.32 3.29 -7.45
C ASN A 139 -13.74 4.70 -7.61
N VAL A 140 -12.48 4.80 -7.99
CA VAL A 140 -11.75 6.07 -8.11
C VAL A 140 -12.25 6.92 -9.28
N GLU A 141 -12.69 6.28 -10.35
CA GLU A 141 -13.16 6.97 -11.55
C GLU A 141 -14.53 7.62 -11.35
N THR A 142 -15.49 6.86 -10.76
CA THR A 142 -16.86 7.32 -10.55
C THR A 142 -17.10 8.00 -9.21
N SER A 143 -16.17 7.82 -8.25
CA SER A 143 -16.31 8.24 -6.84
C SER A 143 -17.47 7.53 -6.10
N GLU A 144 -17.98 6.44 -6.63
CA GLU A 144 -19.09 5.70 -6.05
C GLU A 144 -18.60 4.57 -5.13
N ILE A 145 -19.37 4.29 -4.10
CA ILE A 145 -19.19 3.10 -3.26
C ILE A 145 -19.70 1.90 -4.06
N VAL A 146 -18.78 1.05 -4.49
CA VAL A 146 -19.11 -0.20 -5.20
C VAL A 146 -19.74 -1.20 -4.26
N LYS A 147 -19.20 -1.31 -3.03
CA LYS A 147 -19.64 -2.28 -2.04
C LYS A 147 -19.30 -1.84 -0.62
N VAL A 148 -20.09 -2.33 0.31
CA VAL A 148 -19.80 -2.26 1.75
C VAL A 148 -19.75 -3.68 2.28
N GLU A 149 -18.67 -4.04 2.92
CA GLU A 149 -18.48 -5.31 3.60
C GLU A 149 -18.38 -5.09 5.11
N THR A 150 -19.09 -5.90 5.85
CA THR A 150 -19.14 -5.83 7.32
C THR A 150 -18.88 -7.20 7.91
N ASP A 151 -18.10 -7.23 9.01
CA ASP A 151 -17.97 -8.41 9.85
C ASP A 151 -17.93 -8.01 11.33
N ARG A 152 -18.37 -8.93 12.21
CA ARG A 152 -18.47 -8.72 13.65
C ARG A 152 -18.17 -10.01 14.40
N MET A 153 -17.17 -9.95 15.27
CA MET A 153 -16.75 -11.05 16.15
C MET A 153 -16.21 -10.49 17.46
N GLN A 154 -15.86 -11.37 18.38
CA GLN A 154 -15.03 -10.97 19.53
C GLN A 154 -13.66 -10.46 19.04
N ARG A 155 -13.12 -9.44 19.70
CA ARG A 155 -11.84 -8.80 19.34
C ARG A 155 -10.67 -9.81 19.26
N ASP A 156 -10.74 -10.90 20.01
CA ASP A 156 -9.72 -11.96 19.95
C ASP A 156 -9.60 -12.59 18.55
N HIS A 157 -10.60 -12.41 17.70
CA HIS A 157 -10.64 -12.80 16.30
C HIS A 157 -10.37 -11.64 15.33
N LEU A 158 -9.71 -10.56 15.77
CA LEU A 158 -9.51 -9.36 14.96
C LEU A 158 -8.83 -9.64 13.61
N PHE A 159 -7.84 -10.53 13.60
CA PHE A 159 -7.18 -10.93 12.35
C PHE A 159 -8.16 -11.66 11.40
N ASP A 160 -9.00 -12.54 11.93
CA ASP A 160 -9.99 -13.27 11.13
C ASP A 160 -11.02 -12.33 10.49
N ILE A 161 -11.45 -11.30 11.23
CA ILE A 161 -12.34 -10.25 10.71
C ILE A 161 -11.67 -9.54 9.52
N ILE A 162 -10.44 -9.06 9.68
CA ILE A 162 -9.70 -8.34 8.63
C ILE A 162 -9.53 -9.23 7.39
N ARG A 163 -9.13 -10.48 7.57
CA ARG A 163 -8.96 -11.47 6.51
C ARG A 163 -10.25 -11.74 5.76
N THR A 164 -11.35 -11.93 6.48
CA THR A 164 -12.67 -12.22 5.90
C THR A 164 -13.18 -11.04 5.08
N VAL A 165 -13.12 -9.83 5.64
CA VAL A 165 -13.52 -8.61 4.93
C VAL A 165 -12.62 -8.37 3.70
N GLY A 166 -11.31 -8.54 3.83
CA GLY A 166 -10.36 -8.41 2.71
C GLY A 166 -10.66 -9.39 1.57
N ALA A 167 -10.97 -10.65 1.89
CA ALA A 167 -11.33 -11.65 0.89
C ALA A 167 -12.62 -11.29 0.12
N ARG A 168 -13.63 -10.76 0.83
CA ARG A 168 -14.88 -10.31 0.21
C ARG A 168 -14.63 -9.09 -0.70
N LEU A 169 -13.84 -8.10 -0.23
CA LEU A 169 -13.50 -6.91 -1.03
C LEU A 169 -12.70 -7.26 -2.29
N MET A 170 -11.80 -8.25 -2.24
CA MET A 170 -11.10 -8.74 -3.44
C MET A 170 -12.08 -9.30 -4.47
N LYS A 171 -13.07 -10.06 -4.03
CA LYS A 171 -14.13 -10.59 -4.89
C LYS A 171 -14.97 -9.45 -5.50
N ASP A 172 -15.33 -8.43 -4.70
CA ASP A 172 -16.12 -7.28 -5.15
C ASP A 172 -15.35 -6.38 -6.13
N ALA A 173 -14.03 -6.35 -6.02
CA ALA A 173 -13.14 -5.71 -6.99
C ALA A 173 -12.95 -6.54 -8.28
N ASN A 174 -13.68 -7.66 -8.43
CA ASN A 174 -13.57 -8.61 -9.55
C ASN A 174 -12.15 -9.17 -9.74
N LEU A 175 -11.40 -9.34 -8.64
CA LEU A 175 -10.11 -10.01 -8.69
C LEU A 175 -10.31 -11.53 -8.79
N PRO A 176 -9.45 -12.24 -9.53
CA PRO A 176 -9.47 -13.69 -9.51
C PRO A 176 -9.18 -14.21 -8.10
N PRO A 177 -9.65 -15.41 -7.76
CA PRO A 177 -9.34 -16.01 -6.46
C PRO A 177 -7.84 -16.19 -6.29
N LEU A 178 -7.39 -16.21 -5.04
CA LEU A 178 -5.99 -16.53 -4.72
C LEU A 178 -5.59 -17.88 -5.29
N PRO A 179 -4.35 -18.04 -5.79
CA PRO A 179 -3.79 -19.35 -6.09
C PRO A 179 -3.90 -20.26 -4.85
N ARG A 180 -4.21 -21.55 -5.05
CA ARG A 180 -4.45 -22.51 -3.96
C ARG A 180 -3.37 -22.46 -2.89
N GLN A 181 -2.10 -22.52 -3.28
CA GLN A 181 -0.97 -22.47 -2.33
C GLN A 181 -0.99 -21.22 -1.46
N ALA A 182 -1.27 -20.04 -2.04
CA ALA A 182 -1.38 -18.78 -1.31
C ALA A 182 -2.61 -18.77 -0.40
N ALA A 183 -3.73 -19.34 -0.85
CA ALA A 183 -4.94 -19.48 -0.05
C ALA A 183 -4.72 -20.38 1.16
N ASP A 184 -4.05 -21.54 0.98
CA ASP A 184 -3.76 -22.49 2.06
C ASP A 184 -2.80 -21.88 3.10
N GLN A 185 -1.72 -21.22 2.66
CA GLN A 185 -0.80 -20.52 3.55
C GLN A 185 -1.48 -19.43 4.38
N ARG A 186 -2.46 -18.73 3.79
CA ARG A 186 -3.21 -17.70 4.49
C ARG A 186 -4.25 -18.26 5.44
N SER A 187 -4.93 -19.34 5.05
CA SER A 187 -5.94 -19.97 5.92
C SER A 187 -5.32 -20.55 7.18
N SER A 188 -4.08 -21.02 7.11
CA SER A 188 -3.33 -21.54 8.26
C SER A 188 -2.72 -20.46 9.15
N ARG A 189 -2.61 -19.21 8.66
CA ARG A 189 -2.04 -18.10 9.40
C ARG A 189 -3.00 -17.61 10.46
N GLN A 190 -2.54 -17.56 11.70
CA GLN A 190 -3.28 -17.04 12.84
C GLN A 190 -2.41 -16.03 13.59
N ILE A 191 -2.76 -14.75 13.51
CA ILE A 191 -2.03 -13.69 14.21
C ILE A 191 -2.77 -13.38 15.50
N PRO A 192 -2.14 -13.61 16.68
CA PRO A 192 -2.75 -13.25 17.96
C PRO A 192 -3.08 -11.75 18.00
N THR A 193 -4.26 -11.41 18.56
CA THR A 193 -4.70 -10.01 18.67
C THR A 193 -3.70 -9.15 19.45
N GLU A 194 -3.02 -9.72 20.43
CA GLU A 194 -1.95 -9.04 21.17
C GLU A 194 -0.79 -8.65 20.24
N ALA A 195 -0.32 -9.56 19.38
CA ALA A 195 0.73 -9.28 18.40
C ALA A 195 0.30 -8.19 17.41
N LEU A 196 -0.95 -8.26 16.93
CA LEU A 196 -1.53 -7.26 16.04
C LEU A 196 -1.64 -5.89 16.74
N THR A 197 -1.97 -5.86 18.03
CA THR A 197 -2.02 -4.63 18.82
C THR A 197 -0.64 -3.97 18.95
N PHE A 198 0.42 -4.75 19.23
CA PHE A 198 1.79 -4.23 19.25
C PHE A 198 2.24 -3.75 17.87
N TYR A 199 1.95 -4.50 16.82
CA TYR A 199 2.22 -4.08 15.45
C TYR A 199 1.51 -2.75 15.11
N SER A 200 0.25 -2.59 15.48
CA SER A 200 -0.53 -1.37 15.28
C SER A 200 0.10 -0.17 16.00
N LYS A 201 0.54 -0.35 17.24
CA LYS A 201 1.28 0.67 18.00
C LYS A 201 2.62 1.02 17.35
N ALA A 202 3.32 0.03 16.82
CA ALA A 202 4.57 0.26 16.11
C ALA A 202 4.36 1.17 14.89
N LEU A 203 3.33 0.93 14.10
CA LEU A 203 2.94 1.79 12.97
C LEU A 203 2.60 3.21 13.43
N LEU A 204 1.81 3.35 14.50
CA LEU A 204 1.45 4.66 15.06
C LEU A 204 2.68 5.46 15.50
N TYR A 205 3.63 4.82 16.20
CA TYR A 205 4.86 5.48 16.64
C TYR A 205 5.79 5.78 15.48
N GLN A 206 5.86 4.91 14.47
CA GLN A 206 6.61 5.15 13.23
C GLN A 206 6.09 6.40 12.51
N ASP A 207 4.79 6.55 12.33
CA ASP A 207 4.17 7.71 11.68
C ASP A 207 4.38 9.02 12.48
N ARG A 208 4.55 8.91 13.80
CA ARG A 208 4.90 10.03 14.69
C ARG A 208 6.41 10.33 14.75
N GLY A 209 7.24 9.60 14.00
CA GLY A 209 8.70 9.74 14.03
C GLY A 209 9.37 9.25 15.33
N GLN A 210 8.65 8.52 16.18
CA GLN A 210 9.13 8.01 17.47
C GLN A 210 9.81 6.64 17.28
N LYS A 211 10.98 6.62 16.63
CA LYS A 211 11.69 5.41 16.19
C LYS A 211 11.91 4.38 17.30
N ASP A 212 12.39 4.81 18.46
CA ASP A 212 12.70 3.88 19.56
C ASP A 212 11.45 3.16 20.06
N LYS A 213 10.34 3.89 20.18
CA LYS A 213 9.06 3.28 20.57
C LYS A 213 8.52 2.36 19.48
N ALA A 214 8.66 2.74 18.21
CA ALA A 214 8.25 1.89 17.10
C ALA A 214 9.04 0.57 17.10
N MET A 215 10.36 0.63 17.28
CA MET A 215 11.21 -0.55 17.37
C MET A 215 10.82 -1.46 18.55
N ASP A 216 10.59 -0.89 19.76
CA ASP A 216 10.13 -1.65 20.93
C ASP A 216 8.81 -2.38 20.63
N MET A 217 7.84 -1.71 20.03
CA MET A 217 6.56 -2.31 19.72
C MET A 217 6.67 -3.41 18.65
N TYR A 218 7.48 -3.24 17.61
CA TYR A 218 7.74 -4.30 16.64
C TYR A 218 8.40 -5.52 17.29
N GLN A 219 9.36 -5.30 18.20
CA GLN A 219 10.00 -6.38 18.93
C GLN A 219 9.03 -7.15 19.82
N ARG A 220 8.11 -6.44 20.51
CA ARG A 220 7.04 -7.08 21.29
C ARG A 220 6.09 -7.87 20.42
N ALA A 221 5.70 -7.35 19.27
CA ALA A 221 4.87 -8.10 18.31
C ALA A 221 5.55 -9.41 17.91
N LEU A 222 6.87 -9.37 17.63
CA LEU A 222 7.67 -10.55 17.28
C LEU A 222 7.91 -11.49 18.46
N ALA A 223 7.94 -10.98 19.69
CA ALA A 223 8.03 -11.82 20.89
C ALA A 223 6.75 -12.64 21.10
N VAL A 224 5.57 -12.07 20.81
CA VAL A 224 4.28 -12.78 20.87
C VAL A 224 4.10 -13.71 19.67
N PHE A 225 4.48 -13.26 18.47
CA PHE A 225 4.34 -14.02 17.23
C PHE A 225 5.61 -13.92 16.38
N PRO A 226 6.56 -14.84 16.54
CA PRO A 226 7.87 -14.78 15.86
C PRO A 226 7.79 -14.82 14.33
N GLU A 227 6.73 -15.40 13.77
CA GLU A 227 6.51 -15.52 12.31
C GLU A 227 5.81 -14.30 11.72
N TYR A 228 5.66 -13.20 12.48
CA TYR A 228 4.98 -11.98 12.03
C TYR A 228 5.83 -11.21 11.00
N THR A 229 5.68 -11.57 9.73
CA THR A 229 6.49 -11.02 8.62
C THR A 229 6.40 -9.50 8.55
N GLU A 230 5.20 -8.91 8.64
CA GLU A 230 4.99 -7.47 8.55
C GLU A 230 5.66 -6.70 9.70
N ALA A 231 5.66 -7.28 10.90
CA ALA A 231 6.36 -6.70 12.04
C ALA A 231 7.89 -6.75 11.87
N ARG A 232 8.41 -7.84 11.29
CA ARG A 232 9.84 -8.00 10.99
C ARG A 232 10.30 -7.00 9.93
N GLU A 233 9.55 -6.85 8.86
CA GLU A 233 9.83 -5.89 7.80
C GLU A 233 9.74 -4.44 8.31
N GLY A 234 8.72 -4.13 9.12
CA GLY A 234 8.56 -2.82 9.76
C GLY A 234 9.75 -2.48 10.66
N LEU A 235 10.21 -3.43 11.48
CA LEU A 235 11.39 -3.26 12.33
C LEU A 235 12.65 -2.98 11.49
N GLN A 236 12.82 -3.68 10.39
CA GLN A 236 13.94 -3.46 9.47
C GLN A 236 13.90 -2.06 8.83
N ARG A 237 12.72 -1.63 8.36
CA ARG A 237 12.56 -0.28 7.79
C ARG A 237 12.92 0.80 8.79
N VAL A 238 12.43 0.71 10.03
CA VAL A 238 12.72 1.72 11.07
C VAL A 238 14.20 1.74 11.45
N LYS A 239 14.89 0.60 11.44
CA LYS A 239 16.35 0.54 11.71
C LYS A 239 17.18 1.22 10.61
N ASN A 240 16.70 1.18 9.36
CA ASN A 240 17.44 1.67 8.19
C ASN A 240 17.08 3.13 7.83
N SER A 241 16.09 3.72 8.46
CA SER A 241 15.66 5.11 8.28
C SER A 241 16.35 6.04 9.28
#